data_1ddc7659296fd2418021302790a86db7
#
_entry.id   1ddc7659296fd2418021302790a86db7
#
_cell.length_a   1.000
_cell.length_b   1.000
_cell.length_c   1.000
_cell.angle_alpha   90.00
_cell.angle_beta   90.00
_cell.angle_gamma   90.00
#
_symmetry.space_group_name_H-M   'P 1'
#
loop_
_entity.id
_entity.type
_entity.pdbx_description
1 polymer ?
#
loop_
_entity_poly.entity_id
_entity_poly.type
_entity_poly.pdbx_seq_one_letter_code
_entity_poly.pdbx_strand_id
1 'polypeptide(L)'
;MKTRREFVKLVGGAAVGTAAILAGGPVGKAIAAPAKGVPSDPVKIGIIPILTGIAGVPGTAGLRGSQIWVEKANAEGGILGRQVQLIQEEETNPKDTVEKFRKLTLQNKVDVISGGISTGVGLAIGPVAEELSQLWLSWDATTQKGVEETMPKPKYSFRSTDNESEAIGGAMMIAKYFPKVRTIAGINNDYSYGRDNWDTIKAVLNHYNPNIKFVLDLWPKLGETEFTSHIAAIKRAAPDLLFSSFWSGDTTIFLKQAAGAGLFKEMKGCFCTGGGVHTTLKKEFTPEGLILGYNNLYFKWTETWPMLKWFVNTYQAKFKEYPVYEADHAYFVLEAYKTAVEKCYAITKTWPTKEQIAAILPEIEVSCPSGYRGYTEDHRLRCTFYQGITTHKNPYDFVTIDPVESLPSERIMKPAGTKLFDWIKSWKS
;
A
#
# COMPACT_ATOMS: atom_id res chain seq x y z
N MET A 1 -8.53 -27.26 -20.33
CA MET A 1 -8.23 -26.72 -18.99
C MET A 1 -8.33 -27.86 -17.99
N LYS A 2 -7.22 -28.22 -17.34
CA LYS A 2 -7.24 -29.26 -16.30
C LYS A 2 -7.77 -28.67 -15.00
N THR A 3 -8.62 -29.40 -14.31
CA THR A 3 -9.31 -28.94 -13.09
C THR A 3 -8.35 -28.86 -11.89
N ARG A 4 -8.72 -28.06 -10.88
CA ARG A 4 -8.01 -27.86 -9.59
C ARG A 4 -7.57 -29.20 -8.92
N ARG A 5 -8.32 -30.29 -9.14
CA ARG A 5 -8.03 -31.61 -8.57
C ARG A 5 -6.88 -32.37 -9.27
N GLU A 6 -6.66 -32.11 -10.55
CA GLU A 6 -5.55 -32.73 -11.31
C GLU A 6 -4.21 -32.05 -11.02
N PHE A 7 -4.25 -30.78 -10.64
CA PHE A 7 -3.05 -29.98 -10.30
C PHE A 7 -2.42 -30.42 -8.96
N VAL A 8 -3.24 -30.73 -7.95
CA VAL A 8 -2.77 -31.14 -6.62
C VAL A 8 -2.06 -32.50 -6.63
N LYS A 9 -2.35 -33.39 -7.59
CA LYS A 9 -1.69 -34.70 -7.73
C LYS A 9 -0.28 -34.62 -8.34
N LEU A 10 0.09 -33.52 -8.97
CA LEU A 10 1.42 -33.34 -9.59
C LEU A 10 2.49 -32.79 -8.62
N VAL A 11 2.11 -32.30 -7.45
CA VAL A 11 3.02 -31.66 -6.48
C VAL A 11 3.57 -32.63 -5.42
N GLY A 12 3.16 -33.90 -5.44
CA GLY A 12 3.46 -34.90 -4.41
C GLY A 12 4.67 -35.80 -4.65
N GLY A 13 5.69 -35.35 -5.35
CA GLY A 13 6.84 -36.23 -5.59
C GLY A 13 8.11 -35.53 -6.05
N ALA A 14 8.83 -34.89 -5.16
CA ALA A 14 10.22 -34.52 -5.41
C ALA A 14 11.06 -34.87 -4.18
N ALA A 15 11.90 -35.88 -4.35
CA ALA A 15 12.83 -36.44 -3.36
C ALA A 15 13.95 -35.42 -3.05
N VAL A 16 14.24 -35.30 -1.74
CA VAL A 16 15.36 -34.56 -1.18
C VAL A 16 16.67 -35.27 -1.48
N GLY A 17 17.52 -34.65 -2.28
CA GLY A 17 18.91 -35.06 -2.48
C GLY A 17 19.80 -34.43 -1.40
N THR A 18 20.33 -35.25 -0.50
CA THR A 18 21.36 -34.89 0.48
C THR A 18 22.70 -34.67 -0.22
N ALA A 19 23.25 -33.47 -0.16
CA ALA A 19 24.63 -33.17 -0.53
C ALA A 19 25.49 -32.92 0.72
N ALA A 20 26.63 -33.60 0.77
CA ALA A 20 27.56 -33.60 1.90
C ALA A 20 28.20 -32.25 2.17
N ILE A 21 28.34 -31.94 3.48
CA ILE A 21 29.11 -30.82 3.99
C ILE A 21 30.59 -31.19 4.02
N LEU A 22 31.43 -30.43 3.34
CA LEU A 22 32.88 -30.38 3.60
C LEU A 22 33.28 -28.96 4.03
N ALA A 23 34.11 -28.93 5.06
CA ALA A 23 34.42 -27.73 5.84
C ALA A 23 35.41 -26.75 5.17
N GLY A 24 35.28 -25.46 5.49
CA GLY A 24 36.38 -24.53 5.72
C GLY A 24 36.71 -23.54 4.60
N GLY A 25 36.28 -22.29 4.74
CA GLY A 25 36.76 -21.11 4.03
C GLY A 25 35.61 -20.09 3.75
N PRO A 26 35.85 -18.79 3.62
CA PRO A 26 34.80 -17.85 3.23
C PRO A 26 34.43 -18.13 1.78
N VAL A 27 33.42 -18.97 1.61
CA VAL A 27 32.85 -19.29 0.31
C VAL A 27 32.03 -18.10 -0.12
N GLY A 28 32.55 -17.29 -1.01
CA GLY A 28 31.70 -16.44 -1.86
C GLY A 28 30.66 -17.37 -2.49
N LYS A 29 29.36 -17.21 -2.15
CA LYS A 29 28.28 -18.00 -2.75
C LYS A 29 28.40 -17.87 -4.27
N ALA A 30 28.72 -18.93 -4.95
CA ALA A 30 28.70 -18.96 -6.40
C ALA A 30 27.30 -18.56 -6.85
N ILE A 31 27.20 -17.52 -7.68
CA ILE A 31 25.93 -17.12 -8.30
C ILE A 31 25.45 -18.33 -9.09
N ALA A 32 24.29 -18.87 -8.74
CA ALA A 32 23.72 -20.01 -9.45
C ALA A 32 23.51 -19.63 -10.91
N ALA A 33 23.92 -20.51 -11.81
CA ALA A 33 23.67 -20.31 -13.24
C ALA A 33 22.15 -20.29 -13.50
N PRO A 34 21.68 -19.48 -14.46
CA PRO A 34 20.26 -19.44 -14.81
C PRO A 34 19.74 -20.84 -15.14
N ALA A 35 18.51 -21.13 -14.76
CA ALA A 35 17.84 -22.37 -15.08
C ALA A 35 17.69 -22.53 -16.60
N LYS A 36 17.58 -23.76 -17.10
CA LYS A 36 17.43 -24.03 -18.54
C LYS A 36 16.17 -23.31 -19.08
N GLY A 37 16.30 -22.59 -20.18
CA GLY A 37 15.23 -21.82 -20.80
C GLY A 37 14.98 -20.44 -20.13
N VAL A 38 15.92 -20.00 -19.28
CA VAL A 38 15.92 -18.69 -18.62
C VAL A 38 17.03 -17.83 -19.22
N PRO A 39 16.78 -16.55 -19.55
CA PRO A 39 17.81 -15.60 -20.01
C PRO A 39 18.95 -15.46 -18.99
N SER A 40 20.15 -15.08 -19.44
CA SER A 40 21.31 -14.91 -18.57
C SER A 40 21.49 -13.49 -18.03
N ASP A 41 20.86 -12.50 -18.64
CA ASP A 41 20.91 -11.11 -18.22
C ASP A 41 20.11 -10.89 -16.91
N PRO A 42 20.44 -9.87 -16.12
CA PRO A 42 19.71 -9.56 -14.89
C PRO A 42 18.21 -9.28 -15.15
N VAL A 43 17.37 -9.60 -14.16
CA VAL A 43 15.97 -9.12 -14.14
C VAL A 43 16.00 -7.62 -13.84
N LYS A 44 15.48 -6.83 -14.76
CA LYS A 44 15.41 -5.38 -14.63
C LYS A 44 14.05 -4.97 -14.06
N ILE A 45 14.04 -4.39 -12.89
CA ILE A 45 12.83 -3.84 -12.26
C ILE A 45 12.91 -2.31 -12.35
N GLY A 46 11.99 -1.70 -13.09
CA GLY A 46 11.77 -0.26 -13.04
C GLY A 46 11.14 0.11 -11.71
N ILE A 47 11.65 1.15 -11.04
CA ILE A 47 11.11 1.60 -9.75
C ILE A 47 10.82 3.09 -9.79
N ILE A 48 9.62 3.48 -9.33
CA ILE A 48 9.13 4.86 -9.40
C ILE A 48 8.69 5.33 -7.99
N PRO A 49 9.64 5.67 -7.08
CA PRO A 49 9.33 6.25 -5.78
C PRO A 49 9.08 7.76 -5.86
N ILE A 50 8.31 8.32 -4.92
CA ILE A 50 8.32 9.76 -4.61
C ILE A 50 9.41 10.00 -3.57
N LEU A 51 10.42 10.82 -3.87
CA LEU A 51 11.55 11.03 -2.95
C LEU A 51 11.60 12.45 -2.38
N THR A 52 10.86 13.37 -2.97
CA THR A 52 10.92 14.80 -2.65
C THR A 52 9.57 15.33 -2.16
N GLY A 53 9.61 16.47 -1.50
CA GLY A 53 8.42 17.14 -0.97
C GLY A 53 7.77 16.41 0.20
N ILE A 54 6.50 16.68 0.42
CA ILE A 54 5.76 16.16 1.58
C ILE A 54 5.52 14.64 1.52
N ALA A 55 5.54 14.06 0.33
CA ALA A 55 5.36 12.63 0.12
C ALA A 55 6.67 11.83 0.17
N GLY A 56 7.79 12.46 0.51
CA GLY A 56 9.10 11.81 0.58
C GLY A 56 9.20 10.68 1.62
N VAL A 57 8.44 10.76 2.73
CA VAL A 57 8.48 9.70 3.78
C VAL A 57 7.94 8.36 3.23
N PRO A 58 6.69 8.27 2.72
CA PRO A 58 6.17 7.02 2.16
C PRO A 58 6.98 6.55 0.94
N GLY A 59 7.36 7.44 0.03
CA GLY A 59 8.14 7.05 -1.14
C GLY A 59 9.54 6.52 -0.82
N THR A 60 10.23 7.13 0.15
CA THR A 60 11.51 6.63 0.67
C THR A 60 11.32 5.27 1.34
N ALA A 61 10.24 5.07 2.08
CA ALA A 61 9.95 3.79 2.72
C ALA A 61 9.75 2.68 1.69
N GLY A 62 9.00 2.93 0.61
CA GLY A 62 8.82 1.98 -0.48
C GLY A 62 10.14 1.64 -1.20
N LEU A 63 10.99 2.64 -1.48
CA LEU A 63 12.32 2.41 -2.03
C LEU A 63 13.16 1.51 -1.12
N ARG A 64 13.17 1.77 0.19
CA ARG A 64 13.91 0.97 1.19
C ARG A 64 13.36 -0.45 1.32
N GLY A 65 12.04 -0.62 1.26
CA GLY A 65 11.40 -1.95 1.22
C GLY A 65 11.83 -2.76 0.00
N SER A 66 11.88 -2.12 -1.17
CA SER A 66 12.38 -2.72 -2.41
C SER A 66 13.86 -3.10 -2.31
N GLN A 67 14.70 -2.24 -1.71
CA GLN A 67 16.13 -2.53 -1.51
C GLN A 67 16.35 -3.75 -0.60
N ILE A 68 15.62 -3.84 0.51
CA ILE A 68 15.67 -5.00 1.41
C ILE A 68 15.26 -6.27 0.66
N TRP A 69 14.20 -6.21 -0.14
CA TRP A 69 13.76 -7.35 -0.94
C TRP A 69 14.81 -7.77 -1.96
N VAL A 70 15.37 -6.82 -2.72
CA VAL A 70 16.40 -7.11 -3.75
C VAL A 70 17.65 -7.73 -3.15
N GLU A 71 18.13 -7.21 -2.03
CA GLU A 71 19.29 -7.79 -1.32
C GLU A 71 19.02 -9.22 -0.89
N LYS A 72 17.84 -9.49 -0.31
CA LYS A 72 17.43 -10.85 0.08
C LYS A 72 17.33 -11.76 -1.13
N ALA A 73 16.60 -11.34 -2.18
CA ALA A 73 16.41 -12.14 -3.39
C ALA A 73 17.75 -12.47 -4.06
N ASN A 74 18.65 -11.49 -4.19
CA ASN A 74 19.96 -11.69 -4.79
C ASN A 74 20.87 -12.60 -3.93
N ALA A 75 20.80 -12.47 -2.59
CA ALA A 75 21.52 -13.37 -1.69
C ALA A 75 21.01 -14.83 -1.75
N GLU A 76 19.76 -15.03 -2.16
CA GLU A 76 19.12 -16.34 -2.37
C GLU A 76 19.32 -16.89 -3.81
N GLY A 77 20.03 -16.16 -4.67
CA GLY A 77 20.31 -16.60 -6.05
C GLY A 77 19.49 -15.90 -7.12
N GLY A 78 18.74 -14.85 -6.77
CA GLY A 78 17.91 -14.07 -7.68
C GLY A 78 16.59 -14.76 -8.04
N ILE A 79 16.09 -14.49 -9.23
CA ILE A 79 14.88 -15.11 -9.78
C ILE A 79 15.31 -16.16 -10.83
N LEU A 80 15.16 -17.43 -10.54
CA LEU A 80 15.58 -18.54 -11.41
C LEU A 80 17.05 -18.45 -11.85
N GLY A 81 17.94 -17.93 -10.98
CA GLY A 81 19.36 -17.73 -11.24
C GLY A 81 19.72 -16.36 -11.87
N ARG A 82 18.74 -15.53 -12.22
CA ARG A 82 18.97 -14.17 -12.70
C ARG A 82 19.05 -13.20 -11.51
N GLN A 83 20.13 -12.44 -11.40
CA GLN A 83 20.23 -11.38 -10.40
C GLN A 83 19.22 -10.26 -10.71
N VAL A 84 18.72 -9.60 -9.69
CA VAL A 84 17.75 -8.50 -9.81
C VAL A 84 18.49 -7.16 -9.78
N GLN A 85 18.13 -6.26 -10.70
CA GLN A 85 18.63 -4.90 -10.80
C GLN A 85 17.48 -3.90 -10.77
N LEU A 86 17.55 -2.89 -9.91
CA LEU A 86 16.63 -1.75 -9.91
C LEU A 86 17.09 -0.68 -10.90
N ILE A 87 16.16 -0.17 -11.70
CA ILE A 87 16.33 1.00 -12.56
C ILE A 87 15.34 2.05 -12.06
N GLN A 88 15.87 3.11 -11.45
CA GLN A 88 15.05 4.10 -10.75
C GLN A 88 14.75 5.31 -11.63
N GLU A 89 13.48 5.70 -11.62
CA GLU A 89 12.98 7.03 -11.99
C GLU A 89 12.16 7.56 -10.81
N GLU A 90 11.93 8.87 -10.73
CA GLU A 90 11.18 9.46 -9.62
C GLU A 90 9.74 9.78 -10.04
N GLU A 91 8.76 9.39 -9.22
CA GLU A 91 7.38 9.86 -9.34
C GLU A 91 7.33 11.36 -9.01
N THR A 92 6.75 12.14 -9.93
CA THR A 92 6.60 13.59 -9.79
C THR A 92 5.14 13.97 -10.07
N ASN A 93 4.89 14.77 -11.11
CA ASN A 93 3.54 15.03 -11.58
C ASN A 93 3.08 13.97 -12.61
N PRO A 94 1.77 13.85 -12.91
CA PRO A 94 1.26 12.85 -13.84
C PRO A 94 1.94 12.84 -15.21
N LYS A 95 2.15 14.01 -15.82
CA LYS A 95 2.73 14.12 -17.15
C LYS A 95 4.17 13.59 -17.20
N ASP A 96 5.02 14.09 -16.30
CA ASP A 96 6.43 13.69 -16.27
C ASP A 96 6.59 12.22 -15.88
N THR A 97 5.74 11.71 -15.00
CA THR A 97 5.79 10.31 -14.60
C THR A 97 5.39 9.37 -15.74
N VAL A 98 4.44 9.76 -16.58
CA VAL A 98 4.10 9.02 -17.82
C VAL A 98 5.33 8.92 -18.75
N GLU A 99 6.08 10.00 -18.95
CA GLU A 99 7.27 9.97 -19.79
C GLU A 99 8.36 9.05 -19.19
N LYS A 100 8.56 9.10 -17.87
CA LYS A 100 9.49 8.21 -17.16
C LYS A 100 9.04 6.75 -17.24
N PHE A 101 7.74 6.48 -17.15
CA PHE A 101 7.18 5.13 -17.33
C PHE A 101 7.45 4.60 -18.75
N ARG A 102 7.21 5.42 -19.78
CA ARG A 102 7.54 5.08 -21.17
C ARG A 102 9.03 4.84 -21.36
N LYS A 103 9.91 5.65 -20.74
CA LYS A 103 11.36 5.46 -20.77
C LYS A 103 11.77 4.11 -20.16
N LEU A 104 11.28 3.79 -18.98
CA LEU A 104 11.53 2.49 -18.34
C LEU A 104 11.10 1.31 -19.24
N THR A 105 9.93 1.42 -19.87
CA THR A 105 9.38 0.37 -20.73
C THR A 105 10.14 0.24 -22.06
N LEU A 106 10.28 1.34 -22.80
CA LEU A 106 10.71 1.32 -24.19
C LEU A 106 12.24 1.41 -24.36
N GLN A 107 12.89 2.20 -23.52
CA GLN A 107 14.35 2.41 -23.61
C GLN A 107 15.10 1.45 -22.68
N ASN A 108 14.73 1.38 -21.39
CA ASN A 108 15.41 0.52 -20.43
C ASN A 108 14.97 -0.96 -20.56
N LYS A 109 13.80 -1.22 -21.18
CA LYS A 109 13.24 -2.56 -21.41
C LYS A 109 13.16 -3.37 -20.12
N VAL A 110 12.54 -2.78 -19.12
CA VAL A 110 12.37 -3.43 -17.82
C VAL A 110 11.36 -4.59 -17.89
N ASP A 111 11.59 -5.64 -17.09
CA ASP A 111 10.71 -6.80 -17.00
C ASP A 111 9.37 -6.42 -16.35
N VAL A 112 9.42 -5.60 -15.29
CA VAL A 112 8.27 -5.10 -14.55
C VAL A 112 8.54 -3.69 -14.03
N ILE A 113 7.50 -2.88 -13.84
CA ILE A 113 7.58 -1.58 -13.15
C ILE A 113 6.89 -1.71 -11.79
N SER A 114 7.58 -1.28 -10.74
CA SER A 114 7.10 -1.23 -9.35
C SER A 114 7.11 0.19 -8.84
N GLY A 115 6.10 0.57 -8.08
CA GLY A 115 5.98 1.93 -7.54
C GLY A 115 4.76 2.66 -8.06
N GLY A 116 4.66 3.91 -7.67
CA GLY A 116 3.46 4.73 -7.83
C GLY A 116 2.65 4.74 -6.52
N ILE A 117 2.49 5.94 -5.96
CA ILE A 117 1.78 6.16 -4.69
C ILE A 117 0.61 7.12 -4.90
N SER A 118 0.81 8.21 -5.65
CA SER A 118 -0.24 9.20 -5.86
C SER A 118 -1.32 8.70 -6.80
N THR A 119 -2.58 8.82 -6.40
CA THR A 119 -3.74 8.47 -7.25
C THR A 119 -3.73 9.21 -8.57
N GLY A 120 -3.42 10.50 -8.59
CA GLY A 120 -3.37 11.28 -9.83
C GLY A 120 -2.34 10.75 -10.84
N VAL A 121 -1.17 10.31 -10.36
CA VAL A 121 -0.14 9.66 -11.18
C VAL A 121 -0.61 8.27 -11.61
N GLY A 122 -1.12 7.47 -10.69
CA GLY A 122 -1.59 6.12 -11.00
C GLY A 122 -2.68 6.08 -12.07
N LEU A 123 -3.65 7.01 -12.02
CA LEU A 123 -4.69 7.13 -13.05
C LEU A 123 -4.14 7.58 -14.41
N ALA A 124 -2.98 8.24 -14.44
CA ALA A 124 -2.31 8.63 -15.68
C ALA A 124 -1.44 7.50 -16.26
N ILE A 125 -0.66 6.80 -15.43
CA ILE A 125 0.25 5.74 -15.92
C ILE A 125 -0.46 4.40 -16.16
N GLY A 126 -1.54 4.11 -15.46
CA GLY A 126 -2.28 2.85 -15.63
C GLY A 126 -2.74 2.59 -17.07
N PRO A 127 -3.45 3.51 -17.75
CA PRO A 127 -3.80 3.34 -19.16
C PRO A 127 -2.59 3.15 -20.08
N VAL A 128 -1.44 3.77 -19.74
CA VAL A 128 -0.18 3.61 -20.49
C VAL A 128 0.43 2.22 -20.26
N ALA A 129 0.31 1.68 -19.06
CA ALA A 129 0.73 0.30 -18.76
C ALA A 129 -0.08 -0.71 -19.61
N GLU A 130 -1.40 -0.50 -19.74
CA GLU A 130 -2.26 -1.33 -20.59
C GLU A 130 -1.90 -1.17 -22.08
N GLU A 131 -1.71 0.07 -22.58
CA GLU A 131 -1.30 0.37 -23.93
C GLU A 131 0.00 -0.34 -24.33
N LEU A 132 1.00 -0.29 -23.44
CA LEU A 132 2.33 -0.83 -23.70
C LEU A 132 2.46 -2.31 -23.32
N SER A 133 1.41 -2.95 -22.81
CA SER A 133 1.48 -4.30 -22.24
C SER A 133 2.61 -4.44 -21.22
N GLN A 134 2.78 -3.43 -20.36
CA GLN A 134 3.81 -3.36 -19.35
C GLN A 134 3.23 -3.70 -17.98
N LEU A 135 3.72 -4.77 -17.34
CA LEU A 135 3.36 -5.05 -15.96
C LEU A 135 3.73 -3.86 -15.06
N TRP A 136 2.72 -3.35 -14.37
CA TRP A 136 2.84 -2.31 -13.38
C TRP A 136 2.22 -2.78 -12.05
N LEU A 137 3.06 -2.88 -11.03
CA LEU A 137 2.69 -3.29 -9.69
C LEU A 137 2.84 -2.07 -8.77
N SER A 138 1.75 -1.35 -8.52
CA SER A 138 1.79 -0.14 -7.71
C SER A 138 2.03 -0.45 -6.24
N TRP A 139 2.64 0.50 -5.51
CA TRP A 139 2.74 0.39 -4.05
C TRP A 139 1.45 0.81 -3.37
N ASP A 140 0.82 1.88 -3.88
CA ASP A 140 -0.46 2.37 -3.44
C ASP A 140 -1.38 2.66 -4.63
N ALA A 141 -1.37 3.86 -5.15
CA ALA A 141 -2.21 4.33 -6.26
C ALA A 141 -3.13 3.23 -6.83
N THR A 142 -4.34 3.35 -6.90
CA THR A 142 -5.26 4.41 -7.23
C THR A 142 -6.57 4.26 -6.44
N THR A 143 -7.48 5.24 -6.50
CA THR A 143 -8.83 5.05 -5.96
C THR A 143 -9.61 4.02 -6.77
N GLN A 144 -10.50 3.29 -6.12
CA GLN A 144 -11.35 2.29 -6.77
C GLN A 144 -12.31 2.96 -7.77
N LYS A 145 -12.92 4.07 -7.37
CA LYS A 145 -13.78 4.87 -8.28
C LYS A 145 -13.00 5.34 -9.50
N GLY A 146 -11.80 5.89 -9.32
CA GLY A 146 -10.96 6.33 -10.44
C GLY A 146 -10.60 5.19 -11.41
N VAL A 147 -10.34 3.98 -10.90
CA VAL A 147 -10.09 2.79 -11.73
C VAL A 147 -11.36 2.33 -12.45
N GLU A 148 -12.51 2.34 -11.80
CA GLU A 148 -13.79 2.00 -12.45
C GLU A 148 -14.11 2.91 -13.63
N GLU A 149 -13.64 4.17 -13.59
CA GLU A 149 -13.85 5.17 -14.65
C GLU A 149 -12.77 5.08 -15.75
N THR A 150 -11.51 4.82 -15.39
CA THR A 150 -10.36 4.93 -16.33
C THR A 150 -9.83 3.58 -16.83
N MET A 151 -9.89 2.53 -15.99
CA MET A 151 -9.34 1.20 -16.26
C MET A 151 -10.28 0.10 -15.73
N PRO A 152 -11.52 -0.01 -16.20
CA PRO A 152 -12.51 -0.90 -15.61
C PRO A 152 -12.14 -2.40 -15.71
N LYS A 153 -11.21 -2.75 -16.59
CA LYS A 153 -10.72 -4.13 -16.80
C LYS A 153 -9.20 -4.12 -17.00
N PRO A 154 -8.42 -3.82 -15.94
CA PRO A 154 -6.96 -3.83 -16.04
C PRO A 154 -6.45 -5.24 -16.35
N LYS A 155 -5.40 -5.36 -17.14
CA LYS A 155 -4.72 -6.61 -17.45
C LYS A 155 -3.29 -6.61 -16.95
N TYR A 156 -2.60 -5.49 -17.05
CA TYR A 156 -1.18 -5.35 -16.69
C TYR A 156 -0.96 -4.49 -15.45
N SER A 157 -2.02 -3.84 -14.94
CA SER A 157 -1.95 -2.95 -13.78
C SER A 157 -2.49 -3.65 -12.54
N PHE A 158 -1.68 -3.73 -11.48
CA PHE A 158 -2.01 -4.33 -10.19
C PHE A 158 -1.80 -3.32 -9.07
N ARG A 159 -2.75 -3.26 -8.12
CA ARG A 159 -2.74 -2.27 -7.04
C ARG A 159 -2.55 -2.91 -5.68
N SER A 160 -1.65 -2.36 -4.87
CA SER A 160 -1.42 -2.86 -3.51
C SER A 160 -2.43 -2.33 -2.49
N THR A 161 -3.26 -1.38 -2.85
CA THR A 161 -4.42 -0.96 -2.05
C THR A 161 -5.56 -0.52 -2.96
N ASP A 162 -6.77 -0.48 -2.43
CA ASP A 162 -7.83 0.38 -2.92
C ASP A 162 -8.09 1.42 -1.81
N ASN A 163 -7.78 2.64 -2.10
CA ASN A 163 -7.67 3.68 -1.07
C ASN A 163 -9.00 3.94 -0.33
N GLU A 164 -10.14 3.65 -0.96
CA GLU A 164 -11.45 3.79 -0.31
C GLU A 164 -11.68 2.79 0.82
N SER A 165 -11.00 1.64 0.82
CA SER A 165 -11.08 0.69 1.93
C SER A 165 -10.59 1.30 3.25
N GLU A 166 -9.65 2.24 3.19
CA GLU A 166 -9.20 3.00 4.37
C GLU A 166 -10.29 3.91 4.91
N ALA A 167 -11.04 4.59 4.03
CA ALA A 167 -12.19 5.42 4.43
C ALA A 167 -13.35 4.57 4.96
N ILE A 168 -13.63 3.41 4.35
CA ILE A 168 -14.61 2.45 4.86
C ILE A 168 -14.24 2.00 6.28
N GLY A 169 -12.98 1.60 6.47
CA GLY A 169 -12.46 1.26 7.79
C GLY A 169 -12.59 2.40 8.78
N GLY A 170 -12.24 3.63 8.38
CA GLY A 170 -12.40 4.84 9.20
C GLY A 170 -13.85 5.09 9.61
N ALA A 171 -14.82 4.91 8.70
CA ALA A 171 -16.24 5.01 9.01
C ALA A 171 -16.69 3.96 10.04
N MET A 172 -16.24 2.71 9.88
CA MET A 172 -16.52 1.64 10.85
C MET A 172 -15.94 1.95 12.23
N MET A 173 -14.73 2.52 12.29
CA MET A 173 -14.11 2.96 13.54
C MET A 173 -14.89 4.11 14.19
N ILE A 174 -15.34 5.10 13.39
CA ILE A 174 -16.17 6.21 13.89
C ILE A 174 -17.46 5.65 14.48
N ALA A 175 -18.17 4.78 13.77
CA ALA A 175 -19.40 4.18 14.26
C ALA A 175 -19.20 3.41 15.58
N LYS A 176 -18.08 2.69 15.71
CA LYS A 176 -17.77 1.87 16.89
C LYS A 176 -17.32 2.71 18.09
N TYR A 177 -16.36 3.61 17.91
CA TYR A 177 -15.70 4.31 19.01
C TYR A 177 -16.33 5.69 19.31
N PHE A 178 -17.02 6.28 18.34
CA PHE A 178 -17.66 7.60 18.50
C PHE A 178 -19.16 7.59 18.13
N PRO A 179 -19.97 6.67 18.70
CA PRO A 179 -21.39 6.49 18.30
C PRO A 179 -22.28 7.72 18.57
N LYS A 180 -21.78 8.68 19.37
CA LYS A 180 -22.51 9.91 19.69
C LYS A 180 -22.26 11.06 18.71
N VAL A 181 -21.33 10.90 17.75
CA VAL A 181 -21.06 11.91 16.71
C VAL A 181 -22.31 12.14 15.85
N ARG A 182 -22.64 13.42 15.63
CA ARG A 182 -23.77 13.88 14.82
C ARG A 182 -23.35 14.81 13.70
N THR A 183 -22.24 15.54 13.88
CA THR A 183 -21.72 16.49 12.91
C THR A 183 -20.29 16.18 12.56
N ILE A 184 -19.98 16.16 11.25
CA ILE A 184 -18.65 15.84 10.75
C ILE A 184 -18.21 16.92 9.76
N ALA A 185 -16.97 17.38 9.93
CA ALA A 185 -16.27 18.16 8.92
C ALA A 185 -15.23 17.29 8.20
N GLY A 186 -14.99 17.57 6.93
CA GLY A 186 -13.92 16.96 6.13
C GLY A 186 -12.83 17.94 5.78
N ILE A 187 -11.57 17.51 5.88
CA ILE A 187 -10.42 18.20 5.30
C ILE A 187 -9.58 17.21 4.52
N ASN A 188 -9.59 17.32 3.19
CA ASN A 188 -8.99 16.35 2.28
C ASN A 188 -8.27 17.07 1.15
N ASN A 189 -7.22 16.47 0.57
CA ASN A 189 -6.51 17.09 -0.54
C ASN A 189 -7.40 17.24 -1.78
N ASP A 190 -7.28 18.38 -2.48
CA ASP A 190 -8.09 18.73 -3.66
C ASP A 190 -7.65 18.00 -4.93
N TYR A 191 -7.85 16.69 -4.97
CA TYR A 191 -7.70 15.84 -6.16
C TYR A 191 -8.49 14.54 -5.99
N SER A 192 -8.48 13.64 -6.98
CA SER A 192 -9.30 12.42 -7.01
C SER A 192 -9.29 11.65 -5.70
N TYR A 193 -8.12 11.41 -5.11
CA TYR A 193 -8.00 10.67 -3.85
C TYR A 193 -8.80 11.27 -2.70
N GLY A 194 -8.63 12.57 -2.45
CA GLY A 194 -9.35 13.24 -1.36
C GLY A 194 -10.85 13.29 -1.61
N ARG A 195 -11.26 13.56 -2.87
CA ARG A 195 -12.66 13.61 -3.28
C ARG A 195 -13.34 12.26 -3.13
N ASP A 196 -12.72 11.19 -3.65
CA ASP A 196 -13.28 9.84 -3.63
C ASP A 196 -13.38 9.28 -2.21
N ASN A 197 -12.37 9.53 -1.35
CA ASN A 197 -12.42 9.14 0.06
C ASN A 197 -13.53 9.90 0.82
N TRP A 198 -13.71 11.20 0.55
CA TRP A 198 -14.77 11.97 1.19
C TRP A 198 -16.17 11.52 0.76
N ASP A 199 -16.35 11.16 -0.50
CA ASP A 199 -17.62 10.57 -0.98
C ASP A 199 -17.85 9.19 -0.33
N THR A 200 -16.81 8.39 -0.19
CA THR A 200 -16.89 7.07 0.43
C THR A 200 -17.25 7.17 1.91
N ILE A 201 -16.56 8.01 2.69
CA ILE A 201 -16.88 8.16 4.12
C ILE A 201 -18.32 8.65 4.34
N LYS A 202 -18.80 9.59 3.51
CA LYS A 202 -20.18 10.06 3.55
C LYS A 202 -21.17 8.93 3.27
N ALA A 203 -20.93 8.15 2.24
CA ALA A 203 -21.81 7.06 1.85
C ALA A 203 -21.89 5.99 2.96
N VAL A 204 -20.75 5.59 3.54
CA VAL A 204 -20.69 4.57 4.58
C VAL A 204 -21.30 5.06 5.90
N LEU A 205 -20.97 6.28 6.33
CA LEU A 205 -21.53 6.84 7.57
C LEU A 205 -23.03 7.07 7.49
N ASN A 206 -23.56 7.50 6.34
CA ASN A 206 -24.99 7.61 6.11
C ASN A 206 -25.72 6.25 6.18
N HIS A 207 -25.03 5.17 5.80
CA HIS A 207 -25.57 3.82 5.98
C HIS A 207 -25.68 3.45 7.46
N TYR A 208 -24.63 3.73 8.27
CA TYR A 208 -24.67 3.43 9.71
C TYR A 208 -25.57 4.38 10.51
N ASN A 209 -25.65 5.62 10.13
CA ASN A 209 -26.45 6.63 10.82
C ASN A 209 -26.88 7.78 9.87
N PRO A 210 -28.08 7.69 9.29
CA PRO A 210 -28.59 8.69 8.35
C PRO A 210 -28.81 10.08 8.95
N ASN A 211 -28.73 10.22 10.29
CA ASN A 211 -28.85 11.50 10.96
C ASN A 211 -27.54 12.28 11.08
N ILE A 212 -26.41 11.71 10.61
CA ILE A 212 -25.12 12.42 10.57
C ILE A 212 -25.22 13.57 9.56
N LYS A 213 -24.73 14.74 9.97
CA LYS A 213 -24.65 15.93 9.12
C LYS A 213 -23.20 16.22 8.78
N PHE A 214 -22.92 16.38 7.50
CA PHE A 214 -21.63 16.84 7.00
C PHE A 214 -21.72 18.37 6.89
N VAL A 215 -21.02 19.08 7.79
CA VAL A 215 -21.23 20.51 8.04
C VAL A 215 -20.19 21.40 7.39
N LEU A 216 -19.05 20.82 6.93
CA LEU A 216 -17.97 21.59 6.31
C LEU A 216 -17.11 20.67 5.45
N ASP A 217 -16.80 21.11 4.24
CA ASP A 217 -15.87 20.45 3.30
C ASP A 217 -14.72 21.40 2.99
N LEU A 218 -13.49 21.00 3.32
CA LEU A 218 -12.27 21.78 3.06
C LEU A 218 -11.33 21.03 2.12
N TRP A 219 -10.76 21.77 1.17
CA TRP A 219 -10.01 21.22 0.06
C TRP A 219 -8.66 21.94 -0.12
N PRO A 220 -7.69 21.77 0.80
CA PRO A 220 -6.34 22.24 0.57
C PRO A 220 -5.70 21.49 -0.60
N LYS A 221 -4.80 22.15 -1.31
CA LYS A 221 -4.00 21.49 -2.36
C LYS A 221 -3.10 20.41 -1.73
N LEU A 222 -2.74 19.38 -2.48
CA LEU A 222 -1.69 18.46 -2.07
C LEU A 222 -0.37 19.23 -1.87
N GLY A 223 0.26 19.07 -0.72
CA GLY A 223 1.46 19.83 -0.36
C GLY A 223 1.17 21.19 0.27
N GLU A 224 -0.03 21.40 0.80
CA GLU A 224 -0.33 22.59 1.60
C GLU A 224 0.54 22.62 2.87
N THR A 225 1.07 23.78 3.18
CA THR A 225 1.93 23.99 4.35
C THR A 225 1.31 24.95 5.39
N GLU A 226 0.21 25.63 5.05
CA GLU A 226 -0.43 26.62 5.90
C GLU A 226 -1.93 26.33 6.05
N PHE A 227 -2.31 25.89 7.25
CA PHE A 227 -3.68 25.46 7.56
C PHE A 227 -4.46 26.41 8.48
N THR A 228 -3.93 27.60 8.81
CA THR A 228 -4.55 28.52 9.77
C THR A 228 -5.99 28.88 9.39
N SER A 229 -6.25 29.19 8.12
CA SER A 229 -7.59 29.52 7.63
C SER A 229 -8.55 28.31 7.70
N HIS A 230 -8.07 27.13 7.37
CA HIS A 230 -8.83 25.87 7.44
C HIS A 230 -9.18 25.55 8.90
N ILE A 231 -8.22 25.64 9.81
CA ILE A 231 -8.41 25.43 11.26
C ILE A 231 -9.43 26.43 11.83
N ALA A 232 -9.35 27.71 11.42
CA ALA A 232 -10.33 28.72 11.84
C ALA A 232 -11.75 28.40 11.33
N ALA A 233 -11.88 27.89 10.10
CA ALA A 233 -13.18 27.44 9.56
C ALA A 233 -13.74 26.24 10.32
N ILE A 234 -12.90 25.24 10.65
CA ILE A 234 -13.30 24.08 11.44
C ILE A 234 -13.78 24.50 12.83
N LYS A 235 -13.05 25.40 13.51
CA LYS A 235 -13.45 25.93 14.83
C LYS A 235 -14.80 26.67 14.79
N ARG A 236 -15.06 27.43 13.72
CA ARG A 236 -16.37 28.12 13.57
C ARG A 236 -17.51 27.14 13.31
N ALA A 237 -17.27 26.08 12.54
CA ALA A 237 -18.26 25.04 12.25
C ALA A 237 -18.53 24.14 13.47
N ALA A 238 -17.58 24.07 14.42
CA ALA A 238 -17.64 23.29 15.66
C ALA A 238 -18.21 21.86 15.47
N PRO A 239 -17.65 21.02 14.55
CA PRO A 239 -18.13 19.67 14.36
C PRO A 239 -17.76 18.78 15.54
N ASP A 240 -18.53 17.70 15.75
CA ASP A 240 -18.17 16.66 16.74
C ASP A 240 -16.90 15.90 16.34
N LEU A 241 -16.67 15.75 15.02
CA LEU A 241 -15.53 15.00 14.47
C LEU A 241 -15.00 15.66 13.20
N LEU A 242 -13.66 15.64 13.07
CA LEU A 242 -12.95 15.94 11.83
C LEU A 242 -12.49 14.65 11.17
N PHE A 243 -12.87 14.44 9.92
CA PHE A 243 -12.32 13.39 9.07
C PHE A 243 -11.25 13.97 8.14
N SER A 244 -10.17 13.22 7.94
CA SER A 244 -9.14 13.53 6.96
C SER A 244 -8.59 12.26 6.32
N SER A 245 -8.40 12.32 5.00
CA SER A 245 -7.66 11.33 4.22
C SER A 245 -6.23 11.80 3.88
N PHE A 246 -5.66 12.73 4.63
CA PHE A 246 -4.26 13.10 4.47
C PHE A 246 -3.36 11.89 4.71
N TRP A 247 -2.42 11.63 3.80
CA TRP A 247 -1.62 10.40 3.76
C TRP A 247 -0.10 10.63 3.84
N SER A 248 0.33 11.89 3.77
CA SER A 248 1.75 12.29 3.70
C SER A 248 2.10 13.33 4.77
N GLY A 249 3.11 14.14 4.53
CA GLY A 249 3.53 15.23 5.42
C GLY A 249 2.44 16.26 5.73
N ASP A 250 1.39 16.37 4.91
CA ASP A 250 0.20 17.18 5.19
C ASP A 250 -0.41 16.81 6.54
N THR A 251 -0.48 15.50 6.84
CA THR A 251 -0.97 14.99 8.14
C THR A 251 -0.17 15.58 9.29
N THR A 252 1.16 15.54 9.18
CA THR A 252 2.07 16.02 10.23
C THR A 252 1.96 17.53 10.42
N ILE A 253 1.99 18.29 9.31
CA ILE A 253 1.92 19.76 9.33
C ILE A 253 0.58 20.21 9.88
N PHE A 254 -0.54 19.60 9.40
CA PHE A 254 -1.87 19.90 9.88
C PHE A 254 -2.02 19.64 11.38
N LEU A 255 -1.64 18.43 11.86
CA LEU A 255 -1.75 18.08 13.27
C LEU A 255 -0.94 19.01 14.16
N LYS A 256 0.26 19.41 13.75
CA LYS A 256 1.09 20.36 14.49
C LYS A 256 0.41 21.73 14.63
N GLN A 257 -0.15 22.27 13.56
CA GLN A 257 -0.86 23.55 13.59
C GLN A 257 -2.19 23.44 14.35
N ALA A 258 -2.91 22.33 14.16
CA ALA A 258 -4.16 22.05 14.87
C ALA A 258 -3.97 21.93 16.40
N ALA A 259 -2.88 21.31 16.84
CA ALA A 259 -2.51 21.23 18.25
C ALA A 259 -2.23 22.62 18.85
N GLY A 260 -1.41 23.43 18.15
CA GLY A 260 -1.14 24.82 18.56
C GLY A 260 -2.41 25.67 18.69
N ALA A 261 -3.42 25.40 17.86
CA ALA A 261 -4.73 26.03 17.92
C ALA A 261 -5.69 25.38 18.93
N GLY A 262 -5.32 24.28 19.58
CA GLY A 262 -6.17 23.55 20.53
C GLY A 262 -7.39 22.89 19.89
N LEU A 263 -7.30 22.47 18.60
CA LEU A 263 -8.45 22.01 17.83
C LEU A 263 -9.09 20.73 18.41
N PHE A 264 -8.28 19.79 18.88
CA PHE A 264 -8.74 18.48 19.36
C PHE A 264 -8.99 18.40 20.87
N LYS A 265 -9.14 19.54 21.57
CA LYS A 265 -9.48 19.51 23.01
C LYS A 265 -10.84 18.90 23.28
N GLU A 266 -11.81 19.16 22.39
CA GLU A 266 -13.19 18.70 22.53
C GLU A 266 -13.67 17.89 21.31
N MET A 267 -13.10 18.14 20.14
CA MET A 267 -13.45 17.49 18.88
C MET A 267 -12.71 16.17 18.71
N LYS A 268 -13.41 15.17 18.16
CA LYS A 268 -12.79 13.90 17.73
C LYS A 268 -12.11 14.04 16.37
N GLY A 269 -11.20 13.11 16.04
CA GLY A 269 -10.55 13.09 14.73
C GLY A 269 -10.39 11.69 14.19
N CYS A 270 -10.46 11.57 12.86
CA CYS A 270 -10.19 10.33 12.12
C CYS A 270 -9.24 10.65 10.96
N PHE A 271 -8.03 10.09 11.02
CA PHE A 271 -6.99 10.16 10.00
C PHE A 271 -6.74 8.74 9.46
N CYS A 272 -7.60 8.29 8.56
CA CYS A 272 -7.68 6.88 8.13
C CYS A 272 -6.42 6.37 7.43
N THR A 273 -5.53 7.25 6.95
CA THR A 273 -4.27 6.95 6.26
C THR A 273 -3.03 7.54 6.93
N GLY A 274 -3.19 8.15 8.12
CA GLY A 274 -2.09 8.85 8.80
C GLY A 274 -0.91 7.96 9.22
N GLY A 275 -1.08 6.64 9.21
CA GLY A 275 0.00 5.69 9.51
C GLY A 275 1.15 5.69 8.50
N GLY A 276 0.95 6.19 7.27
CA GLY A 276 2.02 6.39 6.28
C GLY A 276 3.13 7.34 6.72
N VAL A 277 2.86 8.14 7.76
CA VAL A 277 3.84 9.08 8.34
C VAL A 277 3.96 8.96 9.85
N HIS A 278 3.58 7.82 10.44
CA HIS A 278 3.47 7.66 11.90
C HIS A 278 4.72 8.06 12.68
N THR A 279 5.91 7.83 12.15
CA THR A 279 7.17 8.20 12.81
C THR A 279 7.37 9.71 12.97
N THR A 280 6.64 10.50 12.20
CA THR A 280 6.65 11.98 12.27
C THR A 280 5.55 12.56 13.15
N LEU A 281 4.56 11.74 13.56
CA LEU A 281 3.45 12.13 14.41
C LEU A 281 3.89 12.15 15.89
N LYS A 282 4.66 13.18 16.27
CA LYS A 282 5.28 13.27 17.59
C LYS A 282 4.23 13.48 18.68
N LYS A 283 4.48 12.89 19.87
CA LYS A 283 3.60 13.01 21.04
C LYS A 283 3.37 14.45 21.50
N GLU A 284 4.33 15.34 21.24
CA GLU A 284 4.24 16.75 21.64
C GLU A 284 3.08 17.52 20.98
N PHE A 285 2.64 17.06 19.77
CA PHE A 285 1.58 17.73 19.03
C PHE A 285 0.48 16.79 18.51
N THR A 286 0.67 15.49 18.53
CA THR A 286 -0.36 14.54 18.11
C THR A 286 -1.16 14.08 19.31
N PRO A 287 -2.48 14.42 19.42
CA PRO A 287 -3.28 14.05 20.57
C PRO A 287 -3.49 12.54 20.72
N GLU A 288 -3.77 12.09 21.95
CA GLU A 288 -4.39 10.78 22.19
C GLU A 288 -5.88 10.81 21.79
N GLY A 289 -6.44 9.67 21.47
CA GLY A 289 -7.86 9.52 21.23
C GLY A 289 -8.32 9.79 19.79
N LEU A 290 -7.39 10.01 18.84
CA LEU A 290 -7.71 10.09 17.42
C LEU A 290 -7.78 8.69 16.82
N ILE A 291 -8.63 8.47 15.80
CA ILE A 291 -8.54 7.30 14.94
C ILE A 291 -7.37 7.52 13.98
N LEU A 292 -6.47 6.55 13.91
CA LEU A 292 -5.32 6.53 13.00
C LEU A 292 -5.27 5.18 12.28
N GLY A 293 -5.17 5.21 10.94
CA GLY A 293 -5.02 4.01 10.12
C GLY A 293 -3.57 3.73 9.79
N TYR A 294 -3.17 2.46 9.92
CA TYR A 294 -1.83 1.94 9.59
C TYR A 294 -1.84 1.08 8.31
N ASN A 295 -2.93 1.13 7.57
CA ASN A 295 -3.15 0.21 6.45
C ASN A 295 -2.89 -1.24 6.92
N ASN A 296 -2.02 -1.97 6.28
CA ASN A 296 -1.81 -3.39 6.48
C ASN A 296 -0.56 -3.75 7.30
N LEU A 297 0.27 -2.78 7.66
CA LEU A 297 1.49 -3.02 8.45
C LEU A 297 1.43 -2.28 9.78
N TYR A 298 1.39 -3.02 10.88
CA TYR A 298 1.60 -2.46 12.21
C TYR A 298 2.94 -2.92 12.78
N PHE A 299 3.95 -2.10 12.67
CA PHE A 299 5.36 -2.39 12.96
C PHE A 299 5.64 -2.92 14.37
N LYS A 300 4.75 -2.69 15.34
CA LYS A 300 4.91 -3.16 16.73
C LYS A 300 4.66 -4.65 16.94
N TRP A 301 3.97 -5.32 16.02
CA TRP A 301 3.58 -6.72 16.21
C TRP A 301 4.66 -7.72 15.79
N THR A 302 5.91 -7.40 16.08
CA THR A 302 7.08 -8.23 15.73
C THR A 302 7.07 -9.63 16.35
N GLU A 303 6.36 -9.83 17.46
CA GLU A 303 6.29 -11.15 18.12
C GLU A 303 5.18 -12.04 17.53
N THR A 304 4.28 -11.50 16.70
CA THR A 304 3.17 -12.26 16.12
C THR A 304 3.53 -12.93 14.81
N TRP A 305 4.53 -12.40 14.08
CA TRP A 305 4.90 -12.88 12.76
C TRP A 305 6.42 -12.80 12.54
N PRO A 306 7.12 -13.95 12.39
CA PRO A 306 8.58 -13.97 12.29
C PRO A 306 9.14 -13.10 11.16
N MET A 307 8.44 -13.03 10.03
CA MET A 307 8.86 -12.22 8.89
C MET A 307 8.73 -10.72 9.18
N LEU A 308 7.70 -10.30 9.90
CA LEU A 308 7.59 -8.91 10.35
C LEU A 308 8.75 -8.54 11.29
N LYS A 309 9.08 -9.42 12.23
CA LYS A 309 10.23 -9.22 13.13
C LYS A 309 11.53 -9.05 12.36
N TRP A 310 11.80 -9.95 11.42
CA TRP A 310 12.97 -9.86 10.54
C TRP A 310 12.99 -8.55 9.76
N PHE A 311 11.87 -8.19 9.13
CA PHE A 311 11.77 -7.00 8.30
C PHE A 311 11.97 -5.70 9.09
N VAL A 312 11.28 -5.54 10.22
CA VAL A 312 11.40 -4.36 11.10
C VAL A 312 12.82 -4.24 11.64
N ASN A 313 13.43 -5.34 12.10
CA ASN A 313 14.80 -5.33 12.59
C ASN A 313 15.81 -4.99 11.49
N THR A 314 15.63 -5.53 10.29
CA THR A 314 16.49 -5.25 9.14
C THR A 314 16.35 -3.78 8.71
N TYR A 315 15.12 -3.28 8.63
CA TYR A 315 14.82 -1.90 8.27
C TYR A 315 15.48 -0.93 9.29
N GLN A 316 15.25 -1.18 10.58
CA GLN A 316 15.82 -0.35 11.64
C GLN A 316 17.36 -0.42 11.71
N ALA A 317 17.94 -1.60 11.52
CA ALA A 317 19.41 -1.77 11.49
C ALA A 317 20.04 -0.95 10.35
N LYS A 318 19.41 -0.93 9.16
CA LYS A 318 19.92 -0.25 7.97
C LYS A 318 19.65 1.25 7.98
N PHE A 319 18.44 1.67 8.33
CA PHE A 319 17.96 3.04 8.11
C PHE A 319 17.75 3.84 9.40
N LYS A 320 17.84 3.18 10.58
CA LYS A 320 17.63 3.79 11.90
C LYS A 320 16.21 4.37 12.10
N GLU A 321 15.25 3.85 11.33
CA GLU A 321 13.84 4.25 11.34
C GLU A 321 12.95 3.01 11.42
N TYR A 322 11.68 3.19 11.75
CA TYR A 322 10.67 2.14 11.66
C TYR A 322 9.96 2.18 10.30
N PRO A 323 9.64 1.03 9.70
CA PRO A 323 8.95 1.00 8.41
C PRO A 323 7.52 1.53 8.55
N VAL A 324 7.08 2.29 7.56
CA VAL A 324 5.67 2.57 7.28
C VAL A 324 5.16 1.56 6.26
N TYR A 325 3.84 1.50 6.04
CA TYR A 325 3.23 0.41 5.26
C TYR A 325 3.68 0.36 3.79
N GLU A 326 4.09 1.46 3.20
CA GLU A 326 4.61 1.48 1.82
C GLU A 326 5.89 0.62 1.65
N ALA A 327 6.69 0.49 2.72
CA ALA A 327 7.86 -0.41 2.68
C ALA A 327 7.44 -1.88 2.51
N ASP A 328 6.33 -2.27 3.11
CA ASP A 328 5.77 -3.62 2.98
C ASP A 328 5.05 -3.81 1.63
N HIS A 329 4.32 -2.78 1.14
CA HIS A 329 3.73 -2.83 -0.19
C HIS A 329 4.77 -3.04 -1.27
N ALA A 330 5.87 -2.29 -1.20
CA ALA A 330 6.99 -2.45 -2.13
C ALA A 330 7.64 -3.83 -2.04
N TYR A 331 7.78 -4.38 -0.82
CA TYR A 331 8.26 -5.76 -0.64
C TYR A 331 7.30 -6.78 -1.24
N PHE A 332 6.01 -6.65 -0.92
CA PHE A 332 4.97 -7.56 -1.40
C PHE A 332 4.92 -7.67 -2.92
N VAL A 333 4.89 -6.54 -3.64
CA VAL A 333 4.74 -6.56 -5.10
C VAL A 333 5.92 -7.24 -5.79
N LEU A 334 7.12 -7.13 -5.25
CA LEU A 334 8.31 -7.79 -5.79
C LEU A 334 8.33 -9.29 -5.46
N GLU A 335 7.88 -9.68 -4.27
CA GLU A 335 7.71 -11.10 -3.91
C GLU A 335 6.62 -11.76 -4.74
N ALA A 336 5.52 -11.06 -5.00
CA ALA A 336 4.44 -11.53 -5.87
C ALA A 336 4.95 -11.72 -7.32
N TYR A 337 5.72 -10.76 -7.85
CA TYR A 337 6.33 -10.88 -9.18
C TYR A 337 7.26 -12.10 -9.26
N LYS A 338 8.18 -12.25 -8.31
CA LYS A 338 9.10 -13.40 -8.25
C LYS A 338 8.33 -14.72 -8.23
N THR A 339 7.39 -14.85 -7.32
CA THR A 339 6.57 -16.07 -7.15
C THR A 339 5.77 -16.39 -8.41
N ALA A 340 5.20 -15.36 -9.07
CA ALA A 340 4.48 -15.55 -10.34
C ALA A 340 5.40 -16.05 -11.45
N VAL A 341 6.60 -15.46 -11.60
CA VAL A 341 7.61 -15.91 -12.58
C VAL A 341 8.02 -17.36 -12.33
N GLU A 342 8.34 -17.72 -11.08
CA GLU A 342 8.76 -19.07 -10.71
C GLU A 342 7.64 -20.10 -10.93
N LYS A 343 6.39 -19.73 -10.63
CA LYS A 343 5.24 -20.60 -10.85
C LYS A 343 4.95 -20.81 -12.34
N CYS A 344 5.02 -19.77 -13.15
CA CYS A 344 4.93 -19.88 -14.61
C CYS A 344 6.04 -20.77 -15.16
N TYR A 345 7.29 -20.56 -14.73
CA TYR A 345 8.42 -21.39 -15.15
C TYR A 345 8.26 -22.85 -14.73
N ALA A 346 7.74 -23.11 -13.54
CA ALA A 346 7.48 -24.49 -13.10
C ALA A 346 6.53 -25.24 -14.05
N ILE A 347 5.62 -24.53 -14.72
CA ILE A 347 4.64 -25.06 -15.67
C ILE A 347 5.26 -25.17 -17.08
N THR A 348 5.90 -24.11 -17.56
CA THR A 348 6.29 -23.97 -18.99
C THR A 348 7.74 -24.37 -19.27
N LYS A 349 8.61 -24.40 -18.25
CA LYS A 349 10.07 -24.59 -18.34
C LYS A 349 10.80 -23.55 -19.18
N THR A 350 10.16 -22.38 -19.38
CA THR A 350 10.74 -21.21 -20.08
C THR A 350 10.46 -19.95 -19.28
N TRP A 351 11.26 -18.89 -19.49
CA TRP A 351 10.95 -17.58 -18.92
C TRP A 351 9.58 -17.10 -19.39
N PRO A 352 8.67 -16.70 -18.48
CA PRO A 352 7.30 -16.38 -18.84
C PRO A 352 7.18 -15.03 -19.57
N THR A 353 6.13 -14.90 -20.37
CA THR A 353 5.70 -13.60 -20.90
C THR A 353 4.97 -12.77 -19.83
N LYS A 354 4.83 -11.46 -20.07
CA LYS A 354 4.11 -10.57 -19.16
C LYS A 354 2.64 -10.99 -18.99
N GLU A 355 2.02 -11.50 -20.05
CA GLU A 355 0.65 -12.03 -20.04
C GLU A 355 0.50 -13.25 -19.12
N GLN A 356 1.48 -14.17 -19.18
CA GLN A 356 1.49 -15.35 -18.31
C GLN A 356 1.65 -14.95 -16.85
N ILE A 357 2.55 -13.98 -16.56
CA ILE A 357 2.75 -13.46 -15.21
C ILE A 357 1.46 -12.78 -14.72
N ALA A 358 0.86 -11.91 -15.55
CA ALA A 358 -0.39 -11.21 -15.22
C ALA A 358 -1.53 -12.19 -14.90
N ALA A 359 -1.64 -13.28 -15.66
CA ALA A 359 -2.68 -14.30 -15.44
C ALA A 359 -2.48 -15.12 -14.15
N ILE A 360 -1.24 -15.26 -13.68
CA ILE A 360 -0.92 -16.04 -12.45
C ILE A 360 -0.99 -15.19 -11.18
N LEU A 361 -0.76 -13.89 -11.26
CA LEU A 361 -0.73 -13.00 -10.09
C LEU A 361 -2.00 -13.11 -9.21
N PRO A 362 -3.24 -13.16 -9.74
CA PRO A 362 -4.44 -13.34 -8.93
C PRO A 362 -4.60 -14.74 -8.32
N GLU A 363 -3.84 -15.73 -8.81
CA GLU A 363 -3.93 -17.14 -8.41
C GLU A 363 -2.90 -17.54 -7.34
N ILE A 364 -2.14 -16.57 -6.83
CA ILE A 364 -1.09 -16.81 -5.84
C ILE A 364 -1.28 -16.00 -4.57
N GLU A 365 -0.79 -16.55 -3.49
CA GLU A 365 -0.55 -15.85 -2.24
C GLU A 365 0.93 -15.94 -1.88
N VAL A 366 1.49 -14.86 -1.37
CA VAL A 366 2.90 -14.78 -1.00
C VAL A 366 3.05 -14.38 0.46
N SER A 367 4.12 -14.84 1.08
CA SER A 367 4.53 -14.42 2.41
C SER A 367 5.25 -13.07 2.31
N CYS A 368 4.77 -12.08 3.07
CA CYS A 368 5.37 -10.76 3.15
C CYS A 368 5.41 -10.26 4.60
N PRO A 369 6.05 -9.13 4.91
CA PRO A 369 6.21 -8.67 6.29
C PRO A 369 4.90 -8.59 7.07
N SER A 370 3.78 -8.28 6.45
CA SER A 370 2.47 -8.16 7.09
C SER A 370 1.60 -9.42 7.00
N GLY A 371 2.14 -10.56 6.59
CA GLY A 371 1.44 -11.84 6.52
C GLY A 371 1.34 -12.42 5.11
N TYR A 372 0.38 -13.32 4.88
CA TYR A 372 0.10 -13.88 3.56
C TYR A 372 -0.86 -12.97 2.80
N ARG A 373 -0.53 -12.71 1.54
CA ARG A 373 -1.33 -11.84 0.68
C ARG A 373 -1.31 -12.27 -0.78
N GLY A 374 -2.34 -11.86 -1.50
CA GLY A 374 -2.47 -12.05 -2.93
C GLY A 374 -3.37 -10.98 -3.54
N TYR A 375 -3.50 -11.01 -4.86
CA TYR A 375 -4.40 -10.12 -5.59
C TYR A 375 -5.80 -10.74 -5.73
N THR A 376 -6.80 -9.88 -5.85
CA THR A 376 -8.14 -10.26 -6.29
C THR A 376 -8.18 -10.43 -7.80
N GLU A 377 -9.28 -10.98 -8.37
CA GLU A 377 -9.49 -11.11 -9.81
C GLU A 377 -9.50 -9.76 -10.55
N ASP A 378 -9.85 -8.68 -9.87
CA ASP A 378 -9.81 -7.31 -10.40
C ASP A 378 -8.55 -6.55 -9.98
N HIS A 379 -7.47 -7.28 -9.70
CA HIS A 379 -6.10 -6.83 -9.50
C HIS A 379 -5.88 -5.87 -8.31
N ARG A 380 -6.66 -6.04 -7.23
CA ARG A 380 -6.44 -5.35 -5.95
C ARG A 380 -5.80 -6.28 -4.93
N LEU A 381 -4.97 -5.75 -4.06
CA LEU A 381 -4.43 -6.51 -2.95
C LEU A 381 -5.54 -6.92 -1.97
N ARG A 382 -5.60 -8.20 -1.63
CA ARG A 382 -6.34 -8.68 -0.46
C ARG A 382 -5.47 -8.49 0.78
N CYS A 383 -5.89 -7.62 1.67
CA CYS A 383 -5.17 -7.38 2.92
C CYS A 383 -6.12 -7.07 4.07
N THR A 384 -5.61 -7.27 5.27
CA THR A 384 -6.26 -6.79 6.49
C THR A 384 -5.74 -5.40 6.79
N PHE A 385 -6.63 -4.44 7.01
CA PHE A 385 -6.26 -3.10 7.44
C PHE A 385 -6.27 -3.00 8.96
N TYR A 386 -5.36 -2.21 9.50
CA TYR A 386 -5.25 -1.95 10.92
C TYR A 386 -5.55 -0.49 11.19
N GLN A 387 -6.55 -0.24 12.02
CA GLN A 387 -6.87 1.09 12.50
C GLN A 387 -7.03 1.04 14.03
N GLY A 388 -6.76 2.14 14.70
CA GLY A 388 -6.87 2.17 16.15
C GLY A 388 -6.90 3.58 16.71
N ILE A 389 -6.88 3.66 18.03
CA ILE A 389 -6.94 4.91 18.76
C ILE A 389 -5.52 5.33 19.16
N THR A 390 -5.14 6.57 18.82
CA THR A 390 -3.79 7.08 19.17
C THR A 390 -3.56 7.10 20.68
N THR A 391 -2.35 6.67 21.08
CA THR A 391 -1.91 6.67 22.48
C THR A 391 -0.46 7.09 22.63
N HIS A 392 -0.15 7.73 23.77
CA HIS A 392 1.21 8.06 24.20
C HIS A 392 1.86 6.94 25.04
N LYS A 393 1.12 5.89 25.40
CA LYS A 393 1.59 4.75 26.22
C LYS A 393 2.51 3.81 25.42
N ASN A 394 3.69 4.31 25.08
CA ASN A 394 4.69 3.58 24.32
C ASN A 394 6.09 4.19 24.54
N PRO A 395 7.20 3.50 24.23
CA PRO A 395 8.57 3.99 24.44
C PRO A 395 9.07 4.97 23.35
N TYR A 396 8.32 5.20 22.28
CA TYR A 396 8.72 6.04 21.14
C TYR A 396 8.47 7.51 21.43
N ASP A 397 9.05 8.41 20.66
CA ASP A 397 8.77 9.85 20.67
C ASP A 397 7.54 10.24 19.82
N PHE A 398 6.96 9.27 19.11
CA PHE A 398 5.75 9.41 18.29
C PHE A 398 4.59 8.57 18.86
N VAL A 399 3.37 8.87 18.40
CA VAL A 399 2.18 8.14 18.83
C VAL A 399 2.13 6.74 18.22
N THR A 400 1.48 5.82 18.94
CA THR A 400 1.07 4.52 18.42
C THR A 400 -0.44 4.37 18.58
N ILE A 401 -1.00 3.24 18.20
CA ILE A 401 -2.44 2.97 18.38
C ILE A 401 -2.66 1.85 19.39
N ASP A 402 -3.68 2.04 20.24
CA ASP A 402 -4.22 1.06 21.17
C ASP A 402 -5.61 1.54 21.64
N PRO A 403 -6.70 0.74 21.52
CA PRO A 403 -6.74 -0.57 20.88
C PRO A 403 -6.55 -0.52 19.38
N VAL A 404 -6.13 -1.65 18.80
CA VAL A 404 -5.99 -1.86 17.35
C VAL A 404 -7.14 -2.76 16.87
N GLU A 405 -7.86 -2.29 15.86
CA GLU A 405 -8.86 -3.08 15.15
C GLU A 405 -8.27 -3.67 13.88
N SER A 406 -8.52 -4.94 13.70
CA SER A 406 -8.21 -5.69 12.49
C SER A 406 -9.44 -5.69 11.59
N LEU A 407 -9.32 -5.10 10.42
CA LEU A 407 -10.39 -4.97 9.43
C LEU A 407 -10.06 -5.85 8.21
N PRO A 408 -10.60 -7.07 8.16
CA PRO A 408 -10.31 -7.98 7.05
C PRO A 408 -10.91 -7.48 5.73
N SER A 409 -10.28 -7.84 4.61
CA SER A 409 -10.64 -7.38 3.27
C SER A 409 -12.12 -7.59 2.93
N GLU A 410 -12.71 -8.68 3.37
CA GLU A 410 -14.12 -9.03 3.11
C GLU A 410 -15.12 -8.01 3.69
N ARG A 411 -14.68 -7.21 4.66
CA ARG A 411 -15.51 -6.19 5.32
C ARG A 411 -15.33 -4.79 4.72
N ILE A 412 -14.19 -4.52 4.12
CA ILE A 412 -13.80 -3.18 3.69
C ILE A 412 -13.55 -3.06 2.19
N MET A 413 -13.49 -4.18 1.47
CA MET A 413 -13.29 -4.20 0.02
C MET A 413 -14.53 -4.74 -0.67
N LYS A 414 -14.96 -4.08 -1.75
CA LYS A 414 -16.06 -4.56 -2.56
C LYS A 414 -15.72 -5.92 -3.23
N PRO A 415 -16.69 -6.78 -3.48
CA PRO A 415 -16.48 -7.98 -4.31
C PRO A 415 -16.00 -7.61 -5.71
N ALA A 416 -15.18 -8.48 -6.33
CA ALA A 416 -14.80 -8.34 -7.73
C ALA A 416 -16.04 -8.27 -8.63
N GLY A 417 -15.95 -7.49 -9.71
CA GLY A 417 -17.06 -7.32 -10.67
C GLY A 417 -18.19 -6.39 -10.22
N THR A 418 -18.17 -5.85 -8.98
CA THR A 418 -19.13 -4.84 -8.52
C THR A 418 -18.53 -3.43 -8.55
N LYS A 419 -19.38 -2.40 -8.61
CA LYS A 419 -18.93 -1.01 -8.41
C LYS A 419 -18.97 -0.65 -6.92
N LEU A 420 -18.02 0.19 -6.48
CA LEU A 420 -17.86 0.55 -5.07
C LEU A 420 -19.14 1.08 -4.43
N PHE A 421 -19.73 2.11 -5.02
CA PHE A 421 -20.92 2.75 -4.45
C PHE A 421 -22.19 1.92 -4.57
N ASP A 422 -22.29 1.04 -5.57
CA ASP A 422 -23.40 0.09 -5.69
C ASP A 422 -23.30 -0.98 -4.60
N TRP A 423 -22.09 -1.44 -4.29
CA TRP A 423 -21.84 -2.36 -3.18
C TRP A 423 -22.21 -1.73 -1.83
N ILE A 424 -21.73 -0.50 -1.54
CA ILE A 424 -22.07 0.21 -0.28
C ILE A 424 -23.59 0.36 -0.14
N LYS A 425 -24.32 0.73 -1.22
CA LYS A 425 -25.77 0.84 -1.21
C LYS A 425 -26.47 -0.49 -0.97
N SER A 426 -25.84 -1.62 -1.33
CA SER A 426 -26.42 -2.96 -1.18
C SER A 426 -26.33 -3.52 0.25
N TRP A 427 -25.61 -2.84 1.15
CA TRP A 427 -25.50 -3.28 2.53
C TRP A 427 -26.87 -3.28 3.20
N LYS A 428 -27.16 -4.33 3.96
CA LYS A 428 -28.38 -4.39 4.76
C LYS A 428 -28.17 -3.60 6.03
N SER A 429 -29.10 -2.73 6.33
CA SER A 429 -29.17 -1.96 7.60
C SER A 429 -29.41 -2.88 8.80
#